data_242e0aa85dc6de63f0415fc57f73ca36
#
_entry.id   242e0aa85dc6de63f0415fc57f73ca36
#
_cell.length_a   1.000
_cell.length_b   1.000
_cell.length_c   1.000
_cell.angle_alpha   90.00
_cell.angle_beta   90.00
_cell.angle_gamma   90.00
#
_symmetry.space_group_name_H-M   'P 1'
#
loop_
_entity.id
_entity.type
_entity.pdbx_description
1 polymer ?
#
loop_
_entity_poly.entity_id
_entity_poly.type
_entity_poly.pdbx_seq_one_letter_code
_entity_poly.pdbx_strand_id
1 'polypeptide(L)'
;MDKEQILTLLHELGDELAIEQSYATINVCGGAAMAIAYNSLKSSDDIDAVLTDFDSRNKFTDCVKRIAKRYNLPENWLNEDVKIFVNSMKEKCFIDFGKFGTLSVRIVSEEQLLAMKLFAARRKDLTDAVVLAESLNIQTKDGLVYILNKYFSERVLNFESMRFKNAMRFSDFQDAVISILESGDINAE
;
A
#
# COMPACT_ATOMS: atom_id res chain seq x y z
N MET A 1 -5.48 -12.34 0.80
CA MET A 1 -6.17 -11.98 2.06
C MET A 1 -7.22 -10.94 1.75
N ASP A 2 -8.46 -11.20 2.12
CA ASP A 2 -9.53 -10.20 2.09
C ASP A 2 -9.47 -9.26 3.30
N LYS A 3 -10.40 -8.30 3.36
CA LYS A 3 -10.46 -7.30 4.44
C LYS A 3 -10.57 -7.93 5.83
N GLU A 4 -11.41 -8.95 6.00
CA GLU A 4 -11.66 -9.59 7.31
C GLU A 4 -10.41 -10.35 7.77
N GLN A 5 -9.75 -11.06 6.85
CA GLN A 5 -8.49 -11.75 7.15
C GLN A 5 -7.39 -10.78 7.55
N ILE A 6 -7.24 -9.65 6.82
CA ILE A 6 -6.25 -8.62 7.17
C ILE A 6 -6.51 -8.07 8.57
N LEU A 7 -7.76 -7.69 8.87
CA LEU A 7 -8.13 -7.16 10.19
C LEU A 7 -7.89 -8.18 11.30
N THR A 8 -8.24 -9.44 11.07
CA THR A 8 -7.99 -10.54 12.03
C THR A 8 -6.50 -10.67 12.34
N LEU A 9 -5.64 -10.66 11.30
CA LEU A 9 -4.20 -10.78 11.47
C LEU A 9 -3.58 -9.57 12.20
N LEU A 10 -4.12 -8.37 11.98
CA LEU A 10 -3.69 -7.16 12.71
C LEU A 10 -4.09 -7.23 14.18
N HIS A 11 -5.28 -7.77 14.52
CA HIS A 11 -5.69 -8.03 15.88
C HIS A 11 -4.77 -9.04 16.57
N GLU A 12 -4.54 -10.19 15.94
CA GLU A 12 -3.63 -11.22 16.45
C GLU A 12 -2.22 -10.67 16.71
N LEU A 13 -1.70 -9.81 15.79
CA LEU A 13 -0.39 -9.21 15.96
C LEU A 13 -0.35 -8.25 17.17
N GLY A 14 -1.42 -7.48 17.36
CA GLY A 14 -1.54 -6.59 18.51
C GLY A 14 -1.60 -7.35 19.84
N ASP A 15 -2.29 -8.48 19.88
CA ASP A 15 -2.40 -9.33 21.05
C ASP A 15 -1.07 -10.06 21.36
N GLU A 16 -0.38 -10.58 20.33
CA GLU A 16 0.96 -11.16 20.48
C GLU A 16 1.97 -10.14 21.03
N LEU A 17 1.93 -8.90 20.53
CA LEU A 17 2.79 -7.82 21.03
C LEU A 17 2.45 -7.46 22.49
N ALA A 18 1.18 -7.47 22.88
CA ALA A 18 0.76 -7.23 24.27
C ALA A 18 1.28 -8.32 25.21
N ILE A 19 1.24 -9.60 24.80
CA ILE A 19 1.82 -10.73 25.55
C ILE A 19 3.32 -10.52 25.76
N GLU A 20 4.04 -10.05 24.76
CA GLU A 20 5.48 -9.74 24.82
C GLU A 20 5.78 -8.43 25.58
N GLN A 21 4.77 -7.75 26.13
CA GLN A 21 4.92 -6.43 26.76
C GLN A 21 5.66 -5.46 25.81
N SER A 22 5.25 -5.44 24.56
CA SER A 22 5.86 -4.64 23.48
C SER A 22 4.78 -3.87 22.73
N TYR A 23 5.18 -2.86 21.98
CA TYR A 23 4.30 -2.09 21.12
C TYR A 23 4.93 -1.88 19.75
N ALA A 24 4.08 -1.57 18.77
CA ALA A 24 4.51 -1.16 17.44
C ALA A 24 3.51 -0.21 16.78
N THR A 25 4.03 0.60 15.87
CA THR A 25 3.23 1.38 14.91
C THR A 25 3.64 0.99 13.50
N ILE A 26 2.69 0.60 12.69
CA ILE A 26 2.89 0.28 11.27
C ILE A 26 2.09 1.21 10.38
N ASN A 27 2.68 1.57 9.25
CA ASN A 27 2.05 2.34 8.19
C ASN A 27 1.76 1.41 7.00
N VAL A 28 0.50 1.01 6.86
CA VAL A 28 0.05 0.06 5.83
C VAL A 28 -0.10 0.76 4.49
N CYS A 29 0.39 0.11 3.44
CA CYS A 29 0.39 0.57 2.05
C CYS A 29 -0.18 -0.51 1.11
N GLY A 30 -0.04 -0.28 -0.19
CA GLY A 30 -0.27 -1.30 -1.22
C GLY A 30 -1.69 -1.86 -1.29
N GLY A 31 -1.78 -3.14 -1.63
CA GLY A 31 -3.05 -3.85 -1.77
C GLY A 31 -3.84 -3.96 -0.47
N ALA A 32 -3.15 -4.16 0.65
CA ALA A 32 -3.79 -4.24 1.96
C ALA A 32 -4.49 -2.91 2.33
N ALA A 33 -3.86 -1.75 2.07
CA ALA A 33 -4.50 -0.44 2.27
C ALA A 33 -5.75 -0.28 1.39
N MET A 34 -5.69 -0.70 0.13
CA MET A 34 -6.87 -0.74 -0.77
C MET A 34 -8.00 -1.57 -0.16
N ALA A 35 -7.71 -2.79 0.29
CA ALA A 35 -8.71 -3.71 0.81
C ALA A 35 -9.39 -3.21 2.09
N ILE A 36 -8.65 -2.61 3.03
CA ILE A 36 -9.19 -2.24 4.34
C ILE A 36 -9.78 -0.83 4.41
N ALA A 37 -9.29 0.13 3.61
CA ALA A 37 -9.68 1.53 3.70
C ALA A 37 -10.40 2.08 2.45
N TYR A 38 -10.07 1.60 1.26
CA TYR A 38 -10.50 2.25 0.01
C TYR A 38 -11.45 1.41 -0.83
N ASN A 39 -12.25 0.57 -0.18
CA ASN A 39 -13.37 -0.19 -0.76
C ASN A 39 -13.02 -1.05 -1.98
N SER A 40 -11.77 -1.50 -2.10
CA SER A 40 -11.40 -2.46 -3.12
C SER A 40 -11.99 -3.83 -2.78
N LEU A 41 -12.71 -4.44 -3.71
CA LEU A 41 -13.18 -5.83 -3.62
C LEU A 41 -12.03 -6.84 -3.80
N LYS A 42 -10.81 -6.35 -4.07
CA LYS A 42 -9.63 -7.19 -4.28
C LYS A 42 -9.06 -7.69 -2.96
N SER A 43 -8.53 -8.88 -3.00
CA SER A 43 -7.64 -9.40 -1.97
C SER A 43 -6.20 -8.91 -2.16
N SER A 44 -5.42 -8.90 -1.08
CA SER A 44 -3.97 -8.73 -1.14
C SER A 44 -3.26 -10.05 -0.84
N ASP A 45 -2.13 -10.29 -1.47
CA ASP A 45 -1.31 -11.48 -1.20
C ASP A 45 -0.60 -11.37 0.15
N ASP A 46 -0.23 -10.14 0.54
CA ASP A 46 0.54 -9.79 1.72
C ASP A 46 0.09 -8.43 2.29
N ILE A 47 0.69 -8.03 3.41
CA ILE A 47 0.54 -6.70 4.00
C ILE A 47 1.87 -5.96 3.86
N ASP A 48 1.92 -5.04 2.89
CA ASP A 48 3.01 -4.09 2.75
C ASP A 48 2.89 -3.00 3.84
N ALA A 49 3.83 -2.94 4.77
CA ALA A 49 3.80 -1.93 5.83
C ALA A 49 5.20 -1.45 6.21
N VAL A 50 5.31 -0.19 6.63
CA VAL A 50 6.54 0.37 7.19
C VAL A 50 6.41 0.42 8.71
N LEU A 51 7.30 -0.27 9.41
CA LEU A 51 7.42 -0.20 10.87
C LEU A 51 8.10 1.13 11.24
N THR A 52 7.41 1.98 12.01
CA THR A 52 7.87 3.36 12.28
C THR A 52 8.22 3.64 13.72
N ASP A 53 7.40 3.15 14.66
CA ASP A 53 7.63 3.33 16.10
C ASP A 53 7.44 1.96 16.78
N PHE A 54 8.37 1.55 17.62
CA PHE A 54 8.36 0.20 18.23
C PHE A 54 9.33 0.11 19.40
N ASP A 55 8.97 -0.73 20.34
CA ASP A 55 9.84 -1.07 21.48
C ASP A 55 11.03 -1.97 21.01
N SER A 56 10.73 -3.09 20.35
CA SER A 56 11.73 -4.05 19.91
C SER A 56 11.41 -4.65 18.54
N ARG A 57 12.33 -4.44 17.57
CA ARG A 57 12.21 -5.06 16.24
C ARG A 57 12.24 -6.58 16.31
N ASN A 58 13.04 -7.16 17.17
CA ASN A 58 13.13 -8.61 17.31
C ASN A 58 11.80 -9.20 17.81
N LYS A 59 11.21 -8.62 18.87
CA LYS A 59 9.90 -9.05 19.38
C LYS A 59 8.83 -8.94 18.30
N PHE A 60 8.79 -7.81 17.57
CA PHE A 60 7.86 -7.61 16.45
C PHE A 60 8.02 -8.72 15.39
N THR A 61 9.24 -8.97 14.94
CA THR A 61 9.53 -10.01 13.94
C THR A 61 9.14 -11.41 14.42
N ASP A 62 9.40 -11.72 15.69
CA ASP A 62 9.04 -13.02 16.27
C ASP A 62 7.51 -13.18 16.38
N CYS A 63 6.77 -12.12 16.72
CA CYS A 63 5.30 -12.12 16.69
C CYS A 63 4.77 -12.39 15.27
N VAL A 64 5.31 -11.70 14.26
CA VAL A 64 4.95 -11.89 12.84
C VAL A 64 5.17 -13.36 12.42
N LYS A 65 6.30 -13.96 12.78
CA LYS A 65 6.60 -15.38 12.46
C LYS A 65 5.68 -16.35 13.19
N ARG A 66 5.33 -16.11 14.46
CA ARG A 66 4.38 -16.96 15.20
C ARG A 66 3.00 -16.97 14.54
N ILE A 67 2.53 -15.80 14.09
CA ILE A 67 1.27 -15.68 13.36
C ILE A 67 1.33 -16.40 12.03
N ALA A 68 2.42 -16.22 11.26
CA ALA A 68 2.62 -16.94 10.00
C ALA A 68 2.47 -18.46 10.20
N LYS A 69 3.11 -19.00 11.24
CA LYS A 69 3.02 -20.45 11.58
C LYS A 69 1.61 -20.85 12.01
N ARG A 70 0.93 -20.05 12.83
CA ARG A 70 -0.43 -20.33 13.35
C ARG A 70 -1.47 -20.40 12.23
N TYR A 71 -1.38 -19.48 11.27
CA TYR A 71 -2.34 -19.35 10.17
C TYR A 71 -1.87 -19.97 8.86
N ASN A 72 -0.72 -20.68 8.87
CA ASN A 72 -0.12 -21.30 7.68
C ASN A 72 0.09 -20.28 6.54
N LEU A 73 0.60 -19.10 6.88
CA LEU A 73 0.93 -18.03 5.94
C LEU A 73 2.42 -18.07 5.56
N PRO A 74 2.78 -17.45 4.43
CA PRO A 74 4.18 -17.18 4.12
C PRO A 74 4.84 -16.35 5.24
N GLU A 75 6.14 -16.55 5.51
CA GLU A 75 6.83 -15.78 6.57
C GLU A 75 6.85 -14.27 6.31
N ASN A 76 6.72 -13.86 5.04
CA ASN A 76 6.66 -12.47 4.59
C ASN A 76 5.22 -11.95 4.40
N TRP A 77 4.21 -12.60 5.00
CA TRP A 77 2.82 -12.14 4.92
C TRP A 77 2.63 -10.67 5.36
N LEU A 78 3.51 -10.20 6.23
CA LEU A 78 3.70 -8.79 6.57
C LEU A 78 5.17 -8.45 6.33
N ASN A 79 5.43 -7.48 5.46
CA ASN A 79 6.77 -7.15 5.00
C ASN A 79 6.98 -5.63 4.87
N GLU A 80 8.23 -5.20 4.73
CA GLU A 80 8.62 -3.80 4.56
C GLU A 80 9.14 -3.48 3.14
N ASP A 81 8.77 -4.26 2.11
CA ASP A 81 9.27 -4.08 0.74
C ASP A 81 8.91 -2.70 0.15
N VAL A 82 7.78 -2.15 0.59
CA VAL A 82 7.33 -0.80 0.23
C VAL A 82 8.22 0.33 0.79
N LYS A 83 9.08 0.05 1.76
CA LYS A 83 9.86 1.06 2.50
C LYS A 83 10.76 1.91 1.59
N ILE A 84 11.35 1.32 0.56
CA ILE A 84 12.19 2.05 -0.40
C ILE A 84 11.35 3.13 -1.11
N PHE A 85 10.13 2.79 -1.54
CA PHE A 85 9.23 3.74 -2.21
C PHE A 85 8.79 4.85 -1.25
N VAL A 86 8.32 4.50 -0.06
CA VAL A 86 7.92 5.46 0.95
C VAL A 86 9.06 6.42 1.32
N ASN A 87 10.30 5.91 1.42
CA ASN A 87 11.46 6.73 1.73
C ASN A 87 11.89 7.65 0.58
N SER A 88 11.58 7.30 -0.67
CA SER A 88 11.89 8.12 -1.85
C SER A 88 10.87 9.23 -2.10
N MET A 89 9.73 9.22 -1.41
CA MET A 89 8.67 10.23 -1.56
C MET A 89 9.07 11.55 -0.89
N LYS A 90 8.70 12.68 -1.51
CA LYS A 90 8.89 14.04 -0.98
C LYS A 90 8.02 14.28 0.26
N GLU A 91 6.79 13.79 0.21
CA GLU A 91 5.80 13.93 1.27
C GLU A 91 5.34 12.55 1.72
N LYS A 92 4.98 12.43 3.00
CA LYS A 92 4.46 11.20 3.59
C LYS A 92 3.21 11.54 4.38
N CYS A 93 2.09 11.03 3.93
CA CYS A 93 0.79 11.26 4.56
C CYS A 93 0.18 9.91 4.95
N PHE A 94 0.11 9.67 6.25
CA PHE A 94 -0.52 8.49 6.83
C PHE A 94 -1.63 8.93 7.79
N ILE A 95 -2.76 8.27 7.71
CA ILE A 95 -3.97 8.54 8.48
C ILE A 95 -4.11 7.44 9.54
N ASP A 96 -4.45 7.82 10.76
CA ASP A 96 -4.70 6.86 11.82
C ASP A 96 -5.93 6.01 11.45
N PHE A 97 -5.73 4.69 11.44
CA PHE A 97 -6.78 3.73 11.08
C PHE A 97 -7.38 3.09 12.31
N GLY A 98 -6.55 2.63 13.23
CA GLY A 98 -7.01 1.98 14.44
C GLY A 98 -5.89 1.51 15.35
N LYS A 99 -6.32 1.05 16.54
CA LYS A 99 -5.43 0.46 17.52
C LYS A 99 -5.92 -0.94 17.85
N PHE A 100 -5.04 -1.93 17.72
CA PHE A 100 -5.27 -3.34 17.94
C PHE A 100 -4.35 -3.79 19.09
N GLY A 101 -4.88 -3.90 20.32
CA GLY A 101 -4.04 -4.14 21.49
C GLY A 101 -2.94 -3.07 21.62
N THR A 102 -1.67 -3.47 21.52
CA THR A 102 -0.50 -2.57 21.54
C THR A 102 0.05 -2.23 20.15
N LEU A 103 -0.62 -2.67 19.07
CA LEU A 103 -0.32 -2.30 17.68
C LEU A 103 -1.15 -1.08 17.28
N SER A 104 -0.48 0.00 16.87
CA SER A 104 -1.12 1.14 16.19
C SER A 104 -0.97 0.98 14.68
N VAL A 105 -2.08 1.11 13.96
CA VAL A 105 -2.11 0.98 12.50
C VAL A 105 -2.48 2.33 11.89
N ARG A 106 -1.66 2.78 10.97
CA ARG A 106 -1.92 3.94 10.11
C ARG A 106 -1.98 3.47 8.67
N ILE A 107 -2.75 4.15 7.84
CA ILE A 107 -2.89 3.82 6.43
C ILE A 107 -2.36 4.98 5.60
N VAL A 108 -1.67 4.68 4.52
CA VAL A 108 -1.26 5.66 3.53
C VAL A 108 -2.49 6.42 3.01
N SER A 109 -2.41 7.74 2.88
CA SER A 109 -3.51 8.53 2.34
C SER A 109 -3.84 8.10 0.91
N GLU A 110 -5.11 8.30 0.53
CA GLU A 110 -5.62 7.92 -0.79
C GLU A 110 -4.80 8.54 -1.92
N GLU A 111 -4.50 9.83 -1.81
CA GLU A 111 -3.70 10.56 -2.80
C GLU A 111 -2.26 10.02 -2.89
N GLN A 112 -1.63 9.74 -1.75
CA GLN A 112 -0.29 9.14 -1.74
C GLN A 112 -0.33 7.72 -2.31
N LEU A 113 -1.38 6.93 -2.03
CA LEU A 113 -1.53 5.58 -2.58
C LEU A 113 -1.69 5.62 -4.10
N LEU A 114 -2.47 6.58 -4.64
CA LEU A 114 -2.54 6.81 -6.08
C LEU A 114 -1.16 7.11 -6.66
N ALA A 115 -0.38 8.01 -6.04
CA ALA A 115 0.99 8.30 -6.47
C ALA A 115 1.87 7.03 -6.50
N MET A 116 1.74 6.16 -5.50
CA MET A 116 2.48 4.89 -5.44
C MET A 116 2.07 3.94 -6.58
N LYS A 117 0.78 3.85 -6.91
CA LYS A 117 0.27 3.04 -8.03
C LYS A 117 0.74 3.59 -9.38
N LEU A 118 0.67 4.91 -9.58
CA LEU A 118 1.19 5.58 -10.78
C LEU A 118 2.71 5.36 -10.94
N PHE A 119 3.48 5.42 -9.85
CA PHE A 119 4.91 5.16 -9.86
C PHE A 119 5.23 3.69 -10.17
N ALA A 120 4.51 2.76 -9.55
CA ALA A 120 4.69 1.33 -9.81
C ALA A 120 4.33 0.97 -11.27
N ALA A 121 3.30 1.61 -11.83
CA ALA A 121 2.83 1.47 -13.20
C ALA A 121 2.70 0.02 -13.67
N ARG A 122 2.30 -0.90 -12.76
CA ARG A 122 2.10 -2.33 -13.09
C ARG A 122 0.68 -2.52 -13.61
N ARG A 123 0.51 -3.39 -14.61
CA ARG A 123 -0.84 -3.70 -15.16
C ARG A 123 -1.85 -4.07 -14.05
N LYS A 124 -1.43 -4.84 -13.05
CA LYS A 124 -2.27 -5.22 -11.90
C LYS A 124 -2.73 -4.04 -11.02
N ASP A 125 -2.05 -2.89 -11.11
CA ASP A 125 -2.38 -1.68 -10.34
C ASP A 125 -3.38 -0.76 -11.05
N LEU A 126 -3.75 -1.03 -12.32
CA LEU A 126 -4.65 -0.19 -13.12
C LEU A 126 -6.00 0.01 -12.44
N THR A 127 -6.67 -1.05 -12.05
CA THR A 127 -7.99 -0.97 -11.40
C THR A 127 -7.93 -0.18 -10.10
N ASP A 128 -6.88 -0.37 -9.29
CA ASP A 128 -6.71 0.38 -8.05
C ASP A 128 -6.48 1.87 -8.33
N ALA A 129 -5.68 2.20 -9.37
CA ALA A 129 -5.43 3.58 -9.77
C ALA A 129 -6.70 4.27 -10.28
N VAL A 130 -7.57 3.56 -11.01
CA VAL A 130 -8.88 4.05 -11.46
C VAL A 130 -9.77 4.36 -10.26
N VAL A 131 -9.94 3.41 -9.33
CA VAL A 131 -10.77 3.60 -8.13
C VAL A 131 -10.30 4.82 -7.31
N LEU A 132 -8.99 4.95 -7.11
CA LEU A 132 -8.41 6.08 -6.39
C LEU A 132 -8.57 7.40 -7.15
N ALA A 133 -8.40 7.42 -8.47
CA ALA A 133 -8.57 8.61 -9.29
C ALA A 133 -10.04 9.07 -9.29
N GLU A 134 -11.01 8.15 -9.38
CA GLU A 134 -12.44 8.45 -9.26
C GLU A 134 -12.78 9.08 -7.90
N SER A 135 -12.33 8.46 -6.82
CA SER A 135 -12.57 8.94 -5.45
C SER A 135 -11.99 10.34 -5.23
N LEU A 136 -10.82 10.62 -5.80
CA LEU A 136 -10.15 11.91 -5.75
C LEU A 136 -10.67 12.93 -6.79
N ASN A 137 -11.65 12.52 -7.61
CA ASN A 137 -12.22 13.33 -8.71
C ASN A 137 -11.15 13.79 -9.72
N ILE A 138 -10.18 12.93 -10.02
CA ILE A 138 -9.10 13.16 -10.98
C ILE A 138 -9.49 12.50 -12.30
N GLN A 139 -9.84 13.32 -13.31
CA GLN A 139 -10.37 12.86 -14.59
C GLN A 139 -9.47 13.21 -15.78
N THR A 140 -8.27 13.72 -15.54
CA THR A 140 -7.36 14.15 -16.59
C THR A 140 -5.95 13.60 -16.39
N LYS A 141 -5.25 13.38 -17.49
CA LYS A 141 -3.84 12.96 -17.46
C LYS A 141 -2.97 13.96 -16.70
N ASP A 142 -3.21 15.26 -16.88
CA ASP A 142 -2.47 16.31 -16.16
C ASP A 142 -2.68 16.22 -14.65
N GLY A 143 -3.87 15.84 -14.19
CA GLY A 143 -4.16 15.56 -12.80
C GLY A 143 -3.33 14.39 -12.26
N LEU A 144 -3.24 13.28 -13.01
CA LEU A 144 -2.39 12.13 -12.63
C LEU A 144 -0.91 12.49 -12.63
N VAL A 145 -0.45 13.26 -13.61
CA VAL A 145 0.93 13.79 -13.68
C VAL A 145 1.21 14.69 -12.48
N TYR A 146 0.28 15.56 -12.10
CA TYR A 146 0.41 16.41 -10.93
C TYR A 146 0.60 15.57 -9.64
N ILE A 147 -0.25 14.57 -9.42
CA ILE A 147 -0.14 13.67 -8.28
C ILE A 147 1.22 12.96 -8.24
N LEU A 148 1.64 12.39 -9.35
CA LEU A 148 2.92 11.71 -9.43
C LEU A 148 4.09 12.64 -9.07
N ASN A 149 4.10 13.86 -9.63
CA ASN A 149 5.16 14.86 -9.40
C ASN A 149 5.08 15.50 -8.00
N LYS A 150 3.91 15.54 -7.37
CA LYS A 150 3.77 15.98 -5.98
C LYS A 150 4.57 15.09 -5.04
N TYR A 151 4.46 13.78 -5.20
CA TYR A 151 5.05 12.80 -4.28
C TYR A 151 6.45 12.33 -4.68
N PHE A 152 6.80 12.34 -5.95
CA PHE A 152 8.12 11.88 -6.42
C PHE A 152 8.89 13.01 -7.10
N SER A 153 10.21 13.07 -6.87
CA SER A 153 11.06 13.99 -7.59
C SER A 153 11.37 13.47 -9.00
N GLU A 154 11.65 14.36 -9.93
CA GLU A 154 12.08 14.01 -11.30
C GLU A 154 13.27 13.03 -11.28
N ARG A 155 14.22 13.24 -10.36
CA ARG A 155 15.35 12.32 -10.18
C ARG A 155 14.91 10.90 -9.87
N VAL A 156 13.89 10.72 -8.98
CA VAL A 156 13.36 9.41 -8.63
C VAL A 156 12.60 8.80 -9.80
N LEU A 157 11.81 9.59 -10.52
CA LEU A 157 11.05 9.13 -11.69
C LEU A 157 11.95 8.64 -12.82
N ASN A 158 13.12 9.26 -12.98
CA ASN A 158 14.09 8.88 -14.01
C ASN A 158 15.08 7.78 -13.59
N PHE A 159 14.97 7.28 -12.35
CA PHE A 159 15.89 6.28 -11.83
C PHE A 159 15.40 4.87 -12.18
N GLU A 160 15.84 4.32 -13.32
CA GLU A 160 15.37 3.06 -13.89
C GLU A 160 15.43 1.87 -12.93
N SER A 161 16.44 1.82 -12.02
CA SER A 161 16.57 0.71 -11.06
C SER A 161 15.47 0.67 -9.99
N MET A 162 14.68 1.74 -9.84
CA MET A 162 13.52 1.77 -8.94
C MET A 162 12.24 1.30 -9.64
N ARG A 163 12.26 1.07 -10.95
CA ARG A 163 11.08 0.61 -11.68
C ARG A 163 10.93 -0.90 -11.58
N PHE A 164 9.70 -1.34 -11.47
CA PHE A 164 9.40 -2.78 -11.52
C PHE A 164 9.72 -3.35 -12.91
N LYS A 165 10.22 -4.58 -12.95
CA LYS A 165 10.68 -5.25 -14.19
C LYS A 165 9.64 -5.25 -15.32
N ASN A 166 8.35 -5.30 -14.98
CA ASN A 166 7.23 -5.34 -15.93
C ASN A 166 6.35 -4.09 -15.82
N ALA A 167 6.92 -2.94 -15.40
CA ALA A 167 6.18 -1.69 -15.37
C ALA A 167 5.93 -1.18 -16.80
N MET A 168 4.73 -0.62 -16.99
CA MET A 168 4.40 0.17 -18.19
C MET A 168 5.20 1.48 -18.18
N ARG A 169 5.32 2.16 -19.33
CA ARG A 169 5.76 3.55 -19.31
C ARG A 169 4.75 4.39 -18.55
N PHE A 170 5.20 5.40 -17.85
CA PHE A 170 4.29 6.24 -17.04
C PHE A 170 3.16 6.85 -17.89
N SER A 171 3.49 7.34 -19.11
CA SER A 171 2.48 7.88 -20.01
C SER A 171 1.44 6.85 -20.43
N ASP A 172 1.86 5.63 -20.76
CA ASP A 172 0.95 4.57 -21.22
C ASP A 172 0.05 4.11 -20.08
N PHE A 173 0.56 4.02 -18.86
CA PHE A 173 -0.23 3.70 -17.67
C PHE A 173 -1.28 4.78 -17.39
N GLN A 174 -0.89 6.05 -17.47
CA GLN A 174 -1.80 7.18 -17.28
C GLN A 174 -2.88 7.22 -18.37
N ASP A 175 -2.52 6.97 -19.64
CA ASP A 175 -3.48 6.91 -20.75
C ASP A 175 -4.47 5.76 -20.54
N ALA A 176 -4.02 4.59 -20.07
CA ALA A 176 -4.90 3.48 -19.74
C ALA A 176 -5.87 3.82 -18.59
N VAL A 177 -5.38 4.46 -17.53
CA VAL A 177 -6.25 4.91 -16.42
C VAL A 177 -7.35 5.86 -16.92
N ILE A 178 -7.01 6.85 -17.73
CA ILE A 178 -7.98 7.81 -18.28
C ILE A 178 -8.96 7.13 -19.22
N SER A 179 -8.48 6.23 -20.09
CA SER A 179 -9.37 5.48 -21.00
C SER A 179 -10.42 4.66 -20.25
N ILE A 180 -10.04 4.03 -19.14
CA ILE A 180 -10.97 3.27 -18.29
C ILE A 180 -11.97 4.23 -17.60
N LEU A 181 -11.50 5.36 -17.08
CA LEU A 181 -12.37 6.38 -16.45
C LEU A 181 -13.42 6.91 -17.43
N GLU A 182 -13.04 7.15 -18.69
CA GLU A 182 -13.93 7.66 -19.73
C GLU A 182 -14.95 6.61 -20.23
N SER A 183 -14.51 5.36 -20.36
CA SER A 183 -15.37 4.26 -20.87
C SER A 183 -16.25 3.62 -19.81
N GLY A 184 -15.85 3.70 -18.54
CA GLY A 184 -16.47 2.96 -17.42
C GLY A 184 -16.25 1.45 -17.50
N ASP A 185 -15.40 0.96 -18.40
CA ASP A 185 -15.15 -0.47 -18.60
C ASP A 185 -13.77 -0.88 -18.09
N ILE A 186 -13.75 -1.43 -16.88
CA ILE A 186 -12.53 -1.94 -16.21
C ILE A 186 -11.99 -3.21 -16.92
N ASN A 187 -12.78 -3.86 -17.77
CA ASN A 187 -12.40 -5.10 -18.46
C ASN A 187 -11.97 -4.87 -19.93
N ALA A 188 -11.79 -3.64 -20.36
CA ALA A 188 -11.52 -3.28 -21.76
C ALA A 188 -10.09 -3.57 -22.25
N GLU A 189 -9.27 -4.37 -21.51
CA GLU A 189 -7.94 -4.82 -21.96
C GLU A 189 -7.69 -6.32 -21.77
#